data_0c4dc405ddebe2e437b85a4090b8490b
#
_entry.id   0c4dc405ddebe2e437b85a4090b8490b
#
_cell.length_a   1.000
_cell.length_b   1.000
_cell.length_c   1.000
_cell.angle_alpha   90.00
_cell.angle_beta   90.00
_cell.angle_gamma   90.00
#
_symmetry.space_group_name_H-M   'P 1'
#
loop_
_entity.id
_entity.type
_entity.pdbx_description
1 polymer ?
#
loop_
_entity_poly.entity_id
_entity_poly.type
_entity_poly.pdbx_seq_one_letter_code
_entity_poly.pdbx_strand_id
1 'polypeptide(L)'
;MKDNMMFKKMRTAALMLLSVLVVSCGMMYHNADDIINDMRDSRHAQYVNVGSGLLGLGRLISPTLSEAKLGITSVQVLDLSKCNGSTRDKFRKRVMNLTKDRSYEVVVANQHGYDTRTALVRRDGQYVNEIVLVNASDMTDVMVLIFGQINTEYLERIINDQSIYTIK
;
A
#
# COMPACT_ATOMS: atom_id res chain seq x y z
N MET A 1 27.53 -46.36 30.70
CA MET A 1 28.05 -45.77 29.45
C MET A 1 26.97 -45.51 28.37
N LYS A 2 25.72 -45.92 28.58
CA LYS A 2 24.56 -45.71 27.67
C LYS A 2 23.86 -44.34 27.88
N ASP A 3 23.89 -43.78 29.09
CA ASP A 3 23.13 -42.56 29.43
C ASP A 3 23.71 -41.29 28.81
N ASN A 4 25.02 -41.19 28.64
CA ASN A 4 25.68 -40.03 28.05
C ASN A 4 25.38 -39.83 26.54
N MET A 5 25.05 -40.92 25.84
CA MET A 5 24.76 -40.83 24.38
C MET A 5 23.31 -40.40 24.15
N MET A 6 22.40 -40.73 25.06
CA MET A 6 20.99 -40.33 24.98
C MET A 6 20.83 -38.81 25.32
N PHE A 7 21.55 -38.33 26.32
CA PHE A 7 21.57 -36.89 26.65
C PHE A 7 22.22 -36.01 25.53
N LYS A 8 23.25 -36.54 24.86
CA LYS A 8 23.85 -35.84 23.71
C LYS A 8 22.90 -35.73 22.52
N LYS A 9 22.14 -36.80 22.22
CA LYS A 9 21.13 -36.81 21.15
C LYS A 9 19.94 -35.88 21.46
N MET A 10 19.51 -35.82 22.71
CA MET A 10 18.46 -34.90 23.15
C MET A 10 18.90 -33.40 23.05
N ARG A 11 20.16 -33.11 23.42
CA ARG A 11 20.69 -31.74 23.31
C ARG A 11 20.82 -31.26 21.87
N THR A 12 21.26 -32.15 20.96
CA THR A 12 21.34 -31.80 19.52
C THR A 12 19.97 -31.65 18.87
N ALA A 13 18.98 -32.48 19.27
CA ALA A 13 17.60 -32.32 18.80
C ALA A 13 16.94 -31.02 19.30
N ALA A 14 17.17 -30.66 20.58
CA ALA A 14 16.66 -29.41 21.14
C ALA A 14 17.31 -28.15 20.49
N LEU A 15 18.60 -28.20 20.17
CA LEU A 15 19.30 -27.14 19.47
C LEU A 15 18.83 -26.98 18.01
N MET A 16 18.53 -28.09 17.32
CA MET A 16 17.96 -28.02 15.97
C MET A 16 16.51 -27.50 15.96
N LEU A 17 15.70 -27.83 16.98
CA LEU A 17 14.35 -27.27 17.09
C LEU A 17 14.37 -25.76 17.39
N LEU A 18 15.34 -25.30 18.16
CA LEU A 18 15.47 -23.87 18.47
C LEU A 18 15.91 -23.05 17.25
N SER A 19 16.71 -23.62 16.35
CA SER A 19 17.17 -22.94 15.13
C SER A 19 16.06 -22.78 14.09
N VAL A 20 15.03 -23.63 14.09
CA VAL A 20 13.88 -23.51 13.17
C VAL A 20 12.91 -22.40 13.60
N LEU A 21 12.87 -22.06 14.90
CA LEU A 21 11.99 -21.01 15.40
C LEU A 21 12.50 -19.58 15.12
N VAL A 22 13.77 -19.42 14.77
CA VAL A 22 14.36 -18.08 14.52
C VAL A 22 14.19 -17.63 13.05
N VAL A 23 13.83 -18.53 12.15
CA VAL A 23 13.69 -18.21 10.70
C VAL A 23 12.29 -17.71 10.32
N SER A 24 11.32 -17.72 11.24
CA SER A 24 9.97 -17.20 10.95
C SER A 24 9.73 -15.76 11.44
N CYS A 25 10.78 -14.91 11.51
CA CYS A 25 10.59 -13.49 11.29
C CYS A 25 10.35 -13.31 9.79
N GLY A 26 9.17 -13.72 9.31
CA GLY A 26 8.69 -13.38 8.00
C GLY A 26 8.75 -11.86 7.91
N MET A 27 9.57 -11.34 6.98
CA MET A 27 9.40 -9.97 6.53
C MET A 27 7.93 -9.87 6.11
N MET A 28 7.10 -9.26 6.93
CA MET A 28 5.77 -8.87 6.54
C MET A 28 5.98 -7.80 5.45
N TYR A 29 5.97 -8.23 4.20
CA TYR A 29 5.84 -7.33 3.08
C TYR A 29 4.51 -6.63 3.25
N HIS A 30 4.55 -5.37 3.62
CA HIS A 30 3.36 -4.55 3.66
C HIS A 30 3.02 -4.16 2.22
N ASN A 31 1.94 -4.74 1.70
CA ASN A 31 1.44 -4.39 0.38
C ASN A 31 0.31 -3.36 0.54
N ALA A 32 0.28 -2.35 -0.32
CA ALA A 32 -0.77 -1.35 -0.31
C ALA A 32 -2.15 -1.97 -0.60
N ASP A 33 -2.21 -2.96 -1.47
CA ASP A 33 -3.43 -3.71 -1.78
C ASP A 33 -4.00 -4.43 -0.55
N ASP A 34 -3.15 -4.93 0.36
CA ASP A 34 -3.58 -5.55 1.62
C ASP A 34 -4.28 -4.54 2.55
N ILE A 35 -3.90 -3.26 2.48
CA ILE A 35 -4.57 -2.20 3.25
C ILE A 35 -5.99 -2.02 2.74
N ILE A 36 -6.16 -1.96 1.42
CA ILE A 36 -7.47 -1.84 0.79
C ILE A 36 -8.34 -3.05 1.11
N ASN A 37 -7.82 -4.27 0.91
CA ASN A 37 -8.57 -5.51 1.13
C ASN A 37 -9.07 -5.65 2.57
N ASP A 38 -8.26 -5.24 3.56
CA ASP A 38 -8.64 -5.32 4.97
C ASP A 38 -9.64 -4.25 5.40
N MET A 39 -9.73 -3.13 4.65
CA MET A 39 -10.47 -1.96 5.10
C MET A 39 -11.68 -1.59 4.25
N ARG A 40 -11.76 -2.07 3.00
CA ARG A 40 -12.85 -1.74 2.08
C ARG A 40 -14.24 -2.12 2.58
N ASP A 41 -14.32 -3.16 3.45
CA ASP A 41 -15.59 -3.63 4.03
C ASP A 41 -15.88 -2.99 5.39
N SER A 42 -15.08 -2.00 5.81
CA SER A 42 -15.34 -1.26 7.06
C SER A 42 -16.62 -0.45 6.95
N ARG A 43 -17.33 -0.31 8.09
CA ARG A 43 -18.55 0.48 8.14
C ARG A 43 -18.29 1.92 7.70
N HIS A 44 -19.04 2.41 6.70
CA HIS A 44 -18.93 3.72 6.06
C HIS A 44 -17.68 3.92 5.17
N ALA A 45 -16.89 2.86 4.91
CA ALA A 45 -15.87 2.92 3.88
C ALA A 45 -16.53 3.04 2.49
N GLN A 46 -15.89 3.81 1.60
CA GLN A 46 -16.25 3.86 0.19
C GLN A 46 -15.08 3.29 -0.61
N TYR A 47 -15.38 2.32 -1.46
CA TYR A 47 -14.38 1.66 -2.30
C TYR A 47 -14.82 1.63 -3.75
N VAL A 48 -13.91 2.02 -4.64
CA VAL A 48 -14.10 1.97 -6.08
C VAL A 48 -12.90 1.29 -6.71
N ASN A 49 -13.14 0.37 -7.65
CA ASN A 49 -12.11 -0.27 -8.46
C ASN A 49 -12.48 -0.12 -9.94
N VAL A 50 -11.58 0.49 -10.71
CA VAL A 50 -11.74 0.74 -12.14
C VAL A 50 -10.62 0.02 -12.88
N GLY A 51 -10.96 -1.07 -13.58
CA GLY A 51 -10.04 -1.80 -14.44
C GLY A 51 -9.88 -1.15 -15.82
N SER A 52 -8.94 -1.67 -16.61
CA SER A 52 -8.54 -1.15 -17.93
C SER A 52 -9.70 -0.93 -18.90
N GLY A 53 -10.71 -1.80 -18.89
CA GLY A 53 -11.89 -1.67 -19.75
C GLY A 53 -12.77 -0.45 -19.46
N LEU A 54 -12.69 0.11 -18.25
CA LEU A 54 -13.47 1.26 -17.80
C LEU A 54 -12.64 2.54 -17.66
N LEU A 55 -11.33 2.46 -17.76
CA LEU A 55 -10.44 3.63 -17.68
C LEU A 55 -10.71 4.65 -18.79
N GLY A 56 -11.18 4.19 -19.96
CA GLY A 56 -11.66 5.08 -21.03
C GLY A 56 -12.89 5.91 -20.63
N LEU A 57 -13.63 5.51 -19.59
CA LEU A 57 -14.72 6.27 -18.97
C LEU A 57 -14.21 7.13 -17.79
N GLY A 58 -12.92 7.26 -17.63
CA GLY A 58 -12.17 7.80 -16.47
C GLY A 58 -12.45 9.26 -16.09
N ARG A 59 -13.46 9.89 -16.68
CA ARG A 59 -14.04 11.15 -16.17
C ARG A 59 -14.60 11.03 -14.76
N LEU A 60 -14.77 9.77 -14.27
CA LEU A 60 -15.30 9.51 -12.92
C LEU A 60 -14.25 9.67 -11.83
N ILE A 61 -12.96 9.45 -12.14
CA ILE A 61 -11.88 9.55 -11.15
C ILE A 61 -11.05 10.80 -11.41
N SER A 62 -10.41 10.88 -12.57
CA SER A 62 -9.60 12.04 -12.99
C SER A 62 -9.40 12.00 -14.51
N PRO A 63 -9.51 13.15 -15.21
CA PRO A 63 -9.15 13.24 -16.62
C PRO A 63 -7.72 12.80 -16.90
N THR A 64 -6.79 13.10 -15.98
CA THR A 64 -5.38 12.71 -16.09
C THR A 64 -5.22 11.21 -16.18
N LEU A 65 -5.90 10.42 -15.33
CA LEU A 65 -5.76 8.96 -15.29
C LEU A 65 -6.40 8.25 -16.48
N SER A 66 -7.26 8.93 -17.24
CA SER A 66 -7.93 8.35 -18.42
C SER A 66 -7.10 8.36 -19.70
N GLU A 67 -5.90 8.95 -19.69
CA GLU A 67 -5.04 9.01 -20.87
C GLU A 67 -4.39 7.66 -21.16
N ALA A 68 -4.71 7.05 -22.28
CA ALA A 68 -4.20 5.72 -22.66
C ALA A 68 -2.66 5.61 -22.70
N LYS A 69 -1.98 6.73 -23.00
CA LYS A 69 -0.51 6.79 -23.06
C LYS A 69 0.19 6.63 -21.71
N LEU A 70 -0.55 6.73 -20.59
CA LEU A 70 0.03 6.59 -19.25
C LEU A 70 0.36 5.15 -18.90
N GLY A 71 -0.14 4.16 -19.63
CA GLY A 71 0.08 2.75 -19.33
C GLY A 71 -0.63 2.24 -18.08
N ILE A 72 -1.63 2.97 -17.59
CA ILE A 72 -2.43 2.59 -16.42
C ILE A 72 -3.37 1.44 -16.78
N THR A 73 -3.40 0.40 -15.96
CA THR A 73 -4.25 -0.78 -16.14
C THR A 73 -5.39 -0.86 -15.15
N SER A 74 -5.21 -0.33 -13.94
CA SER A 74 -6.31 -0.24 -12.96
C SER A 74 -6.06 0.88 -11.94
N VAL A 75 -7.16 1.36 -11.37
CA VAL A 75 -7.16 2.34 -10.28
C VAL A 75 -8.12 1.87 -9.21
N GLN A 76 -7.64 1.82 -7.97
CA GLN A 76 -8.47 1.52 -6.80
C GLN A 76 -8.48 2.76 -5.90
N VAL A 77 -9.63 3.11 -5.37
CA VAL A 77 -9.80 4.23 -4.43
C VAL A 77 -10.50 3.72 -3.19
N LEU A 78 -9.90 3.98 -2.04
CA LEU A 78 -10.48 3.71 -0.73
C LEU A 78 -10.62 5.04 0.02
N ASP A 79 -11.84 5.40 0.36
CA ASP A 79 -12.15 6.57 1.19
C ASP A 79 -12.72 6.11 2.55
N LEU A 80 -12.01 6.43 3.60
CA LEU A 80 -12.34 6.14 4.99
C LEU A 80 -12.73 7.39 5.79
N SER A 81 -12.91 8.53 5.12
CA SER A 81 -13.20 9.82 5.76
C SER A 81 -14.44 9.79 6.66
N LYS A 82 -15.44 8.95 6.32
CA LYS A 82 -16.67 8.77 7.08
C LYS A 82 -16.62 7.63 8.11
N CYS A 83 -15.49 6.93 8.19
CA CYS A 83 -15.31 5.87 9.17
C CYS A 83 -15.07 6.43 10.57
N ASN A 84 -15.24 5.57 11.59
CA ASN A 84 -14.93 5.94 12.96
C ASN A 84 -13.41 6.15 13.17
N GLY A 85 -13.05 6.86 14.23
CA GLY A 85 -11.65 7.21 14.56
C GLY A 85 -10.75 5.97 14.64
N SER A 86 -11.20 4.88 15.26
CA SER A 86 -10.40 3.65 15.38
C SER A 86 -10.01 3.05 14.02
N THR A 87 -10.95 3.04 13.06
CA THR A 87 -10.67 2.58 11.69
C THR A 87 -9.67 3.50 10.99
N ARG A 88 -9.85 4.81 11.12
CA ARG A 88 -8.97 5.82 10.54
C ARG A 88 -7.56 5.75 11.14
N ASP A 89 -7.44 5.58 12.47
CA ASP A 89 -6.14 5.42 13.13
C ASP A 89 -5.42 4.14 12.71
N LYS A 90 -6.16 3.03 12.56
CA LYS A 90 -5.62 1.78 12.03
C LYS A 90 -5.08 1.97 10.60
N PHE A 91 -5.80 2.67 9.75
CA PHE A 91 -5.39 3.01 8.39
C PHE A 91 -4.08 3.81 8.39
N ARG A 92 -4.04 4.93 9.11
CA ARG A 92 -2.85 5.81 9.19
C ARG A 92 -1.62 5.06 9.68
N LYS A 93 -1.79 4.19 10.69
CA LYS A 93 -0.71 3.35 11.20
C LYS A 93 -0.18 2.37 10.13
N ARG A 94 -1.08 1.79 9.32
CA ARG A 94 -0.67 0.90 8.23
C ARG A 94 0.04 1.65 7.11
N VAL A 95 -0.44 2.83 6.73
CA VAL A 95 0.24 3.71 5.76
C VAL A 95 1.64 4.08 6.27
N MET A 96 1.78 4.46 7.54
CA MET A 96 3.09 4.75 8.13
C MET A 96 4.03 3.54 8.10
N ASN A 97 3.53 2.32 8.24
CA ASN A 97 4.35 1.11 8.11
C ASN A 97 4.74 0.87 6.64
N LEU A 98 3.83 1.16 5.69
CA LEU A 98 4.11 1.04 4.26
C LEU A 98 5.24 1.98 3.81
N THR A 99 5.34 3.19 4.37
CA THR A 99 6.45 4.11 4.06
C THR A 99 7.82 3.61 4.50
N LYS A 100 7.87 2.60 5.38
CA LYS A 100 9.11 1.96 5.86
C LYS A 100 9.45 0.69 5.08
N ASP A 101 8.56 0.22 4.22
CA ASP A 101 8.78 -0.97 3.40
C ASP A 101 9.75 -0.65 2.26
N ARG A 102 10.81 -1.46 2.16
CA ARG A 102 11.89 -1.26 1.16
C ARG A 102 11.46 -1.53 -0.26
N SER A 103 10.29 -2.12 -0.48
CA SER A 103 9.72 -2.35 -1.81
C SER A 103 9.13 -1.08 -2.43
N TYR A 104 8.94 -0.03 -1.62
CA TYR A 104 8.46 1.27 -2.05
C TYR A 104 9.52 2.35 -1.93
N GLU A 105 9.54 3.24 -2.92
CA GLU A 105 10.24 4.51 -2.90
C GLU A 105 9.27 5.61 -2.47
N VAL A 106 9.62 6.40 -1.46
CA VAL A 106 8.84 7.56 -1.04
C VAL A 106 9.19 8.73 -1.96
N VAL A 107 8.24 9.15 -2.79
CA VAL A 107 8.43 10.28 -3.73
C VAL A 107 8.00 11.60 -3.12
N VAL A 108 6.90 11.60 -2.37
CA VAL A 108 6.37 12.75 -1.64
C VAL A 108 5.99 12.32 -0.23
N ALA A 109 6.48 13.06 0.76
CA ALA A 109 6.06 12.96 2.14
C ALA A 109 5.96 14.39 2.71
N ASN A 110 4.80 15.01 2.57
CA ASN A 110 4.53 16.32 3.15
C ASN A 110 3.64 16.16 4.36
N GLN A 111 4.07 16.70 5.49
CA GLN A 111 3.29 16.75 6.72
C GLN A 111 3.18 18.20 7.19
N HIS A 112 1.95 18.69 7.24
CA HIS A 112 1.62 19.99 7.82
C HIS A 112 0.60 19.78 8.94
N GLY A 113 1.08 19.75 10.19
CA GLY A 113 0.23 19.43 11.32
C GLY A 113 -0.34 18.01 11.23
N TYR A 114 -1.65 17.86 11.17
CA TYR A 114 -2.35 16.58 11.00
C TYR A 114 -2.54 16.17 9.53
N ASP A 115 -2.25 17.07 8.59
CA ASP A 115 -2.40 16.79 7.17
C ASP A 115 -1.14 16.11 6.63
N THR A 116 -1.29 14.89 6.16
CA THR A 116 -0.21 14.09 5.57
C THR A 116 -0.54 13.77 4.12
N ARG A 117 0.32 14.18 3.22
CA ARG A 117 0.34 13.70 1.85
C ARG A 117 1.52 12.78 1.65
N THR A 118 1.23 11.60 1.15
CA THR A 118 2.26 10.58 0.87
C THR A 118 2.05 10.03 -0.52
N ALA A 119 3.13 10.00 -1.30
CA ALA A 119 3.18 9.30 -2.58
C ALA A 119 4.32 8.28 -2.53
N LEU A 120 3.98 7.03 -2.75
CA LEU A 120 4.93 5.91 -2.82
C LEU A 120 4.86 5.30 -4.21
N VAL A 121 5.98 4.81 -4.69
CA VAL A 121 6.04 4.09 -5.97
C VAL A 121 6.78 2.78 -5.81
N ARG A 122 6.33 1.78 -6.56
CA ARG A 122 7.07 0.54 -6.77
C ARG A 122 7.52 0.49 -8.22
N ARG A 123 8.82 0.26 -8.43
CA ARG A 123 9.44 0.23 -9.76
C ARG A 123 9.81 -1.19 -10.16
N ASP A 124 9.75 -1.41 -11.46
CA ASP A 124 10.37 -2.56 -12.11
C ASP A 124 11.15 -2.05 -13.34
N GLY A 125 12.49 -2.04 -13.23
CA GLY A 125 13.35 -1.41 -14.21
C GLY A 125 13.03 0.08 -14.40
N GLN A 126 12.69 0.45 -15.63
CA GLN A 126 12.40 1.84 -16.01
C GLN A 126 10.92 2.24 -15.84
N TYR A 127 10.06 1.29 -15.48
CA TYR A 127 8.63 1.56 -15.31
C TYR A 127 8.25 1.61 -13.84
N VAL A 128 7.21 2.37 -13.56
CA VAL A 128 6.49 2.34 -12.28
C VAL A 128 5.30 1.40 -12.44
N ASN A 129 5.29 0.32 -11.64
CA ASN A 129 4.22 -0.68 -11.70
C ASN A 129 3.08 -0.36 -10.76
N GLU A 130 3.36 0.41 -9.73
CA GLU A 130 2.37 0.79 -8.72
C GLU A 130 2.68 2.18 -8.18
N ILE A 131 1.65 3.01 -8.08
CA ILE A 131 1.68 4.29 -7.39
C ILE A 131 0.64 4.22 -6.27
N VAL A 132 1.09 4.57 -5.06
CA VAL A 132 0.23 4.71 -3.88
C VAL A 132 0.15 6.17 -3.52
N LEU A 133 -1.04 6.75 -3.59
CA LEU A 133 -1.30 8.11 -3.17
C LEU A 133 -2.15 8.09 -1.93
N VAL A 134 -1.73 8.79 -0.88
CA VAL A 134 -2.47 8.91 0.37
C VAL A 134 -2.66 10.38 0.72
N ASN A 135 -3.89 10.74 1.07
CA ASN A 135 -4.22 12.01 1.68
C ASN A 135 -4.91 11.71 3.01
N ALA A 136 -4.26 12.04 4.12
CA ALA A 136 -4.77 11.85 5.47
C ALA A 136 -4.77 13.18 6.23
N SER A 137 -5.93 13.57 6.74
CA SER A 137 -6.14 14.80 7.53
C SER A 137 -7.17 14.56 8.62
N ASP A 138 -7.52 15.58 9.39
CA ASP A 138 -8.59 15.45 10.38
C ASP A 138 -9.94 15.07 9.75
N MET A 139 -10.18 15.49 8.51
CA MET A 139 -11.44 15.28 7.81
C MET A 139 -11.36 14.23 6.68
N THR A 140 -10.17 13.89 6.22
CA THR A 140 -9.97 13.06 5.02
C THR A 140 -9.02 11.92 5.31
N ASP A 141 -9.38 10.70 4.91
CA ASP A 141 -8.47 9.55 4.85
C ASP A 141 -8.77 8.79 3.55
N VAL A 142 -8.03 9.15 2.50
CA VAL A 142 -8.18 8.58 1.16
C VAL A 142 -6.88 7.94 0.72
N MET A 143 -6.98 6.76 0.12
CA MET A 143 -5.89 6.04 -0.52
C MET A 143 -6.27 5.70 -1.95
N VAL A 144 -5.34 5.98 -2.87
CA VAL A 144 -5.49 5.63 -4.28
C VAL A 144 -4.33 4.74 -4.69
N LEU A 145 -4.64 3.58 -5.24
CA LEU A 145 -3.68 2.70 -5.88
C LEU A 145 -3.83 2.77 -7.38
N ILE A 146 -2.73 2.97 -8.08
CA ILE A 146 -2.68 3.03 -9.54
C ILE A 146 -1.70 1.95 -9.99
N PHE A 147 -2.18 1.02 -10.80
CA PHE A 147 -1.37 -0.06 -11.35
C PHE A 147 -1.17 0.12 -12.85
N GLY A 148 -0.01 -0.30 -13.36
CA GLY A 148 0.26 -0.26 -14.79
C GLY A 148 1.73 -0.40 -15.12
N GLN A 149 2.10 -0.07 -16.36
CA GLN A 149 3.46 0.15 -16.81
C GLN A 149 3.64 1.65 -17.10
N ILE A 150 3.75 2.42 -16.02
CA ILE A 150 3.69 3.88 -16.07
C ILE A 150 5.09 4.42 -16.37
N ASN A 151 5.22 5.22 -17.43
CA ASN A 151 6.47 5.91 -17.72
C ASN A 151 6.74 6.98 -16.65
N THR A 152 7.98 7.03 -16.17
CA THR A 152 8.39 7.97 -15.12
C THR A 152 8.20 9.44 -15.47
N GLU A 153 8.17 9.79 -16.76
CA GLU A 153 7.90 11.16 -17.23
C GLU A 153 6.51 11.70 -16.81
N TYR A 154 5.55 10.78 -16.56
CA TYR A 154 4.19 11.16 -16.16
C TYR A 154 3.98 11.17 -14.64
N LEU A 155 4.97 10.70 -13.88
CA LEU A 155 4.84 10.49 -12.43
C LEU A 155 4.48 11.78 -11.69
N GLU A 156 5.21 12.88 -11.96
CA GLU A 156 4.94 14.17 -11.31
C GLU A 156 3.54 14.69 -11.61
N ARG A 157 3.07 14.52 -12.84
CA ARG A 157 1.72 14.95 -13.23
C ARG A 157 0.65 14.17 -12.50
N ILE A 158 0.83 12.84 -12.32
CA ILE A 158 -0.09 11.99 -11.59
C ILE A 158 -0.10 12.36 -10.10
N ILE A 159 1.07 12.52 -9.49
CA ILE A 159 1.19 12.81 -8.06
C ILE A 159 0.62 14.20 -7.72
N ASN A 160 0.78 15.17 -8.61
CA ASN A 160 0.32 16.55 -8.38
C ASN A 160 -1.15 16.79 -8.73
N ASP A 161 -1.83 15.82 -9.36
CA ASP A 161 -3.25 15.95 -9.69
C ASP A 161 -4.13 15.78 -8.44
N GLN A 162 -4.64 16.90 -7.93
CA GLN A 162 -5.49 16.95 -6.74
C GLN A 162 -6.85 16.28 -6.95
N SER A 163 -7.33 16.18 -8.19
CA SER A 163 -8.64 15.60 -8.50
C SER A 163 -8.70 14.10 -8.23
N ILE A 164 -7.54 13.42 -8.20
CA ILE A 164 -7.42 11.98 -7.95
C ILE A 164 -7.89 11.60 -6.53
N TYR A 165 -7.77 12.52 -5.57
CA TYR A 165 -8.15 12.29 -4.16
C TYR A 165 -9.63 12.54 -3.86
N THR A 166 -10.44 12.85 -4.89
CA THR A 166 -11.85 13.19 -4.69
C THR A 166 -12.73 12.20 -5.44
N ILE A 167 -13.46 11.35 -4.72
CA ILE A 167 -14.54 10.53 -5.29
C ILE A 167 -15.76 11.45 -5.47
N LYS A 168 -16.21 11.60 -6.71
CA LYS A 168 -17.45 12.33 -7.03
C LYS A 168 -18.64 11.38 -7.08
#